data_fecc8282d7a0b7fa3e5dfb7690fdfa0e
#
_entry.id   fecc8282d7a0b7fa3e5dfb7690fdfa0e
#
_cell.length_a   1.000
_cell.length_b   1.000
_cell.length_c   1.000
_cell.angle_alpha   90.00
_cell.angle_beta   90.00
_cell.angle_gamma   90.00
#
_symmetry.space_group_name_H-M   'P 1'
#
loop_
_entity.id
_entity.type
_entity.pdbx_description
1 polymer ?
#
loop_
_entity_poly.entity_id
_entity_poly.type
_entity_poly.pdbx_seq_one_letter_code
_entity_poly.pdbx_strand_id
1 'polypeptide(L)'
;QVNEVVKESGIIEGCCDMFAVGSTASIFTMEFEPALVKDIKEKLEDFASKEMRSHHSETWGDDNGFSHIRATFMGPGITVPVRDGACILGTWQQIVVLDHDNRSRKRHIVVQVVGKKS
;
A
#
# COMPACT_ATOMS: atom_id res chain seq x y z
N GLN A 1 9.02 9.85 -4.96
CA GLN A 1 10.00 8.75 -4.84
C GLN A 1 9.82 7.67 -5.91
N VAL A 2 8.57 7.21 -6.15
CA VAL A 2 8.32 6.17 -7.17
C VAL A 2 8.73 6.67 -8.55
N ASN A 3 8.34 7.89 -8.92
CA ASN A 3 8.72 8.45 -10.22
C ASN A 3 10.22 8.66 -10.36
N GLU A 4 10.94 8.87 -9.27
CA GLU A 4 12.41 8.93 -9.29
C GLU A 4 12.99 7.56 -9.67
N VAL A 5 12.46 6.48 -9.12
CA VAL A 5 12.89 5.12 -9.45
C VAL A 5 12.60 4.82 -10.91
N VAL A 6 11.41 5.19 -11.40
CA VAL A 6 11.05 5.02 -12.82
C VAL A 6 12.02 5.78 -13.71
N LYS A 7 12.32 7.03 -13.38
CA LYS A 7 13.24 7.86 -14.15
C LYS A 7 14.65 7.26 -14.19
N GLU A 8 15.16 6.82 -13.05
CA GLU A 8 16.49 6.21 -12.96
C GLU A 8 16.59 4.90 -13.73
N SER A 9 15.49 4.17 -13.86
CA SER A 9 15.44 2.90 -14.60
C SER A 9 15.68 3.09 -16.10
N GLY A 10 15.38 4.26 -16.65
CA GLY A 10 15.40 4.52 -18.07
C GLY A 10 14.22 3.93 -18.84
N ILE A 11 13.29 3.29 -18.17
CA ILE A 11 12.08 2.72 -18.80
C ILE A 11 11.13 3.86 -19.17
N ILE A 12 10.75 3.90 -20.44
CA ILE A 12 9.80 4.92 -20.93
C ILE A 12 8.40 4.38 -21.12
N GLU A 13 8.26 3.07 -21.31
CA GLU A 13 6.97 2.43 -21.49
C GLU A 13 7.01 1.04 -20.86
N GLY A 14 6.06 0.75 -20.00
CA GLY A 14 5.99 -0.53 -19.31
C GLY A 14 5.11 -0.46 -18.08
N CYS A 15 5.57 -1.07 -16.99
CA CYS A 15 4.84 -1.02 -15.73
C CYS A 15 5.78 -0.91 -14.53
N CYS A 16 5.24 -0.34 -13.47
CA CYS A 16 5.92 -0.21 -12.18
C CYS A 16 5.14 -1.04 -11.18
N ASP A 17 5.80 -2.06 -10.64
CA ASP A 17 5.23 -2.92 -9.60
C ASP A 17 5.72 -2.44 -8.25
N MET A 18 4.80 -2.30 -7.30
CA MET A 18 5.12 -1.90 -5.93
C MET A 18 4.55 -2.93 -4.98
N PHE A 19 5.34 -3.35 -4.02
CA PHE A 19 4.97 -4.43 -3.11
C PHE A 19 5.48 -4.16 -1.70
N ALA A 20 4.58 -4.23 -0.71
CA ALA A 20 4.93 -4.14 0.70
C ALA A 20 5.27 -5.55 1.21
N VAL A 21 6.51 -5.73 1.66
CA VAL A 21 6.93 -7.01 2.22
C VAL A 21 6.48 -7.07 3.68
N GLY A 22 5.40 -7.83 3.91
CA GLY A 22 4.81 -7.96 5.25
C GLY A 22 3.32 -8.27 5.16
N SER A 23 2.77 -8.78 6.25
CA SER A 23 1.37 -9.21 6.31
C SER A 23 0.44 -8.21 6.98
N THR A 24 0.96 -7.05 7.40
CA THR A 24 0.19 -6.01 8.09
C THR A 24 0.34 -4.63 7.45
N ALA A 25 0.75 -4.59 6.20
CA ALA A 25 0.87 -3.35 5.43
C ALA A 25 0.23 -3.50 4.07
N SER A 26 -0.16 -2.37 3.48
CA SER A 26 -0.81 -2.34 2.15
C SER A 26 -0.26 -1.20 1.31
N ILE A 27 -0.35 -1.37 -0.01
CA ILE A 27 -0.08 -0.32 -0.99
C ILE A 27 -1.31 -0.23 -1.89
N PHE A 28 -1.79 0.98 -2.08
CA PHE A 28 -2.98 1.23 -2.90
C PHE A 28 -2.96 2.66 -3.42
N THR A 29 -3.96 3.03 -4.19
CA THR A 29 -4.10 4.41 -4.66
C THR A 29 -5.34 5.04 -4.06
N MET A 30 -5.26 6.33 -3.78
CA MET A 30 -6.38 7.13 -3.33
C MET A 30 -6.09 8.60 -3.56
N GLU A 31 -7.11 9.43 -3.47
CA GLU A 31 -6.90 10.86 -3.29
C GLU A 31 -6.44 11.08 -1.85
N PHE A 32 -5.18 11.45 -1.69
CA PHE A 32 -4.61 11.61 -0.34
C PHE A 32 -4.92 13.00 0.19
N GLU A 33 -6.14 13.19 0.69
CA GLU A 33 -6.57 14.45 1.28
C GLU A 33 -7.17 14.20 2.68
N PRO A 34 -7.09 15.18 3.60
CA PRO A 34 -7.37 14.93 5.01
C PRO A 34 -8.74 14.37 5.33
N ALA A 35 -9.78 14.85 4.65
CA ALA A 35 -11.16 14.38 4.92
C ALA A 35 -11.32 12.92 4.50
N LEU A 36 -10.81 12.54 3.32
CA LEU A 36 -10.89 11.16 2.85
C LEU A 36 -10.03 10.23 3.70
N VAL A 37 -8.86 10.67 4.14
CA VAL A 37 -8.02 9.88 5.06
C VAL A 37 -8.80 9.57 6.32
N LYS A 38 -9.52 10.55 6.86
CA LYS A 38 -10.35 10.35 8.05
C LYS A 38 -11.48 9.36 7.78
N ASP A 39 -12.15 9.48 6.64
CA ASP A 39 -13.22 8.57 6.24
C ASP A 39 -12.70 7.13 6.12
N ILE A 40 -11.54 6.94 5.49
CA ILE A 40 -10.93 5.61 5.34
C ILE A 40 -10.61 5.01 6.71
N LYS A 41 -10.03 5.81 7.61
CA LYS A 41 -9.74 5.34 8.98
C LYS A 41 -11.00 4.90 9.70
N GLU A 42 -12.09 5.66 9.60
CA GLU A 42 -13.35 5.31 10.21
C GLU A 42 -13.94 4.02 9.62
N LYS A 43 -13.87 3.86 8.30
CA LYS A 43 -14.37 2.65 7.64
C LYS A 43 -13.52 1.42 7.95
N LEU A 44 -12.22 1.57 8.08
CA LEU A 44 -11.36 0.48 8.52
C LEU A 44 -11.69 0.06 9.94
N GLU A 45 -11.99 1.02 10.82
CA GLU A 45 -12.40 0.72 12.19
C GLU A 45 -13.74 -0.02 12.22
N ASP A 46 -14.70 0.35 11.35
CA ASP A 46 -15.96 -0.36 11.21
C ASP A 46 -15.76 -1.78 10.68
N PHE A 47 -14.86 -1.94 9.71
CA PHE A 47 -14.62 -3.22 9.04
C PHE A 47 -13.82 -4.20 9.91
N ALA A 48 -12.75 -3.72 10.51
CA ALA A 48 -11.86 -4.54 11.34
C ALA A 48 -11.32 -3.68 12.48
N SER A 49 -12.10 -3.57 13.54
CA SER A 49 -11.79 -2.72 14.70
C SER A 49 -10.49 -3.15 15.39
N LYS A 50 -9.71 -2.18 15.84
CA LYS A 50 -8.51 -2.44 16.67
C LYS A 50 -8.87 -3.17 17.97
N GLU A 51 -10.11 -3.03 18.41
CA GLU A 51 -10.60 -3.65 19.64
C GLU A 51 -11.18 -5.04 19.40
N MET A 52 -11.26 -5.50 18.15
CA MET A 52 -11.83 -6.81 17.85
C MET A 52 -11.01 -7.95 18.42
N ARG A 53 -11.69 -8.94 18.92
CA ARG A 53 -11.05 -10.17 19.36
C ARG A 53 -11.00 -11.14 18.19
N SER A 54 -9.80 -11.44 17.72
CA SER A 54 -9.60 -12.30 16.55
C SER A 54 -9.08 -13.67 16.96
N HIS A 55 -9.28 -14.65 16.10
CA HIS A 55 -8.67 -15.98 16.29
C HIS A 55 -7.14 -15.87 16.29
N HIS A 56 -6.59 -14.97 15.50
CA HIS A 56 -5.15 -14.70 15.46
C HIS A 56 -4.64 -14.25 16.83
N SER A 57 -5.35 -13.33 17.48
CA SER A 57 -5.00 -12.84 18.81
C SER A 57 -5.08 -13.95 19.85
N GLU A 58 -6.07 -14.82 19.75
CA GLU A 58 -6.22 -15.96 20.66
C GLU A 58 -5.06 -16.96 20.51
N THR A 59 -4.53 -17.13 19.30
CA THR A 59 -3.41 -18.03 19.04
C THR A 59 -2.08 -17.46 19.48
N TRP A 60 -1.81 -16.20 19.16
CA TRP A 60 -0.49 -15.57 19.32
C TRP A 60 -0.41 -14.56 20.45
N GLY A 61 -1.53 -14.04 20.93
CA GLY A 61 -1.59 -13.09 22.04
C GLY A 61 -1.04 -11.69 21.72
N ASP A 62 -0.92 -11.34 20.44
CA ASP A 62 -0.33 -10.07 19.99
C ASP A 62 -1.35 -8.96 19.67
N ASP A 63 -2.63 -9.30 19.69
CA ASP A 63 -3.76 -8.38 19.48
C ASP A 63 -3.71 -7.57 18.19
N ASN A 64 -2.98 -8.06 17.18
CA ASN A 64 -2.89 -7.38 15.87
C ASN A 64 -3.64 -8.10 14.75
N GLY A 65 -4.60 -8.98 15.10
CA GLY A 65 -5.40 -9.69 14.10
C GLY A 65 -6.13 -8.75 13.16
N PHE A 66 -6.62 -7.62 13.66
CA PHE A 66 -7.29 -6.60 12.85
C PHE A 66 -6.38 -6.10 11.72
N SER A 67 -5.08 -5.95 11.99
CA SER A 67 -4.14 -5.43 11.00
C SER A 67 -3.88 -6.43 9.88
N HIS A 68 -3.84 -7.72 10.19
CA HIS A 68 -3.74 -8.78 9.18
C HIS A 68 -4.99 -8.82 8.30
N ILE A 69 -6.17 -8.67 8.90
CA ILE A 69 -7.44 -8.65 8.16
C ILE A 69 -7.47 -7.46 7.21
N ARG A 70 -7.16 -6.26 7.69
CA ARG A 70 -7.12 -5.05 6.87
C ARG A 70 -6.15 -5.21 5.70
N ALA A 71 -4.93 -5.67 5.97
CA ALA A 71 -3.91 -5.85 4.95
C ALA A 71 -4.32 -6.90 3.91
N THR A 72 -4.94 -7.98 4.35
CA THR A 72 -5.41 -9.05 3.45
C THR A 72 -6.42 -8.51 2.45
N PHE A 73 -7.37 -7.68 2.90
CA PHE A 73 -8.40 -7.14 2.01
C PHE A 73 -7.92 -5.97 1.16
N MET A 74 -7.03 -5.14 1.67
CA MET A 74 -6.52 -3.99 0.91
C MET A 74 -5.40 -4.36 -0.05
N GLY A 75 -4.67 -5.44 0.25
CA GLY A 75 -3.63 -5.96 -0.62
C GLY A 75 -2.25 -5.35 -0.40
N PRO A 76 -1.20 -6.14 -0.68
CA PRO A 76 0.18 -5.73 -0.44
C PRO A 76 0.81 -4.95 -1.58
N GLY A 77 0.16 -4.85 -2.73
CA GLY A 77 0.82 -4.26 -3.88
C GLY A 77 -0.09 -3.84 -5.00
N ILE A 78 0.48 -3.08 -5.92
CA ILE A 78 -0.20 -2.60 -7.12
C ILE A 78 0.78 -2.57 -8.29
N THR A 79 0.22 -2.62 -9.49
CA THR A 79 0.96 -2.39 -10.73
C THR A 79 0.39 -1.14 -11.39
N VAL A 80 1.26 -0.21 -11.72
CA VAL A 80 0.87 1.05 -12.37
C VAL A 80 1.55 1.13 -13.73
N PRO A 81 0.81 1.43 -14.81
CA PRO A 81 1.45 1.61 -16.12
C PRO A 81 2.43 2.77 -16.13
N VAL A 82 3.47 2.63 -16.94
CA VAL A 82 4.47 3.67 -17.15
C VAL A 82 4.42 4.11 -18.62
N ARG A 83 4.37 5.41 -18.84
CA ARG A 83 4.44 6.01 -20.17
C ARG A 83 5.23 7.29 -20.11
N ASP A 84 6.05 7.53 -21.11
CA ASP A 84 6.92 8.71 -21.17
C ASP A 84 7.78 8.87 -19.92
N GLY A 85 8.21 7.76 -19.35
CA GLY A 85 9.09 7.75 -18.17
C GLY A 85 8.45 8.07 -16.85
N ALA A 86 7.12 7.98 -16.74
CA ALA A 86 6.40 8.28 -15.50
C ALA A 86 5.20 7.37 -15.31
N CYS A 87 4.81 7.16 -14.07
CA CYS A 87 3.58 6.44 -13.74
C CYS A 87 2.35 7.18 -14.27
N ILE A 88 1.42 6.43 -14.86
CA ILE A 88 0.14 6.97 -15.32
C ILE A 88 -0.83 6.94 -14.15
N LEU A 89 -1.11 8.10 -13.60
CA LEU A 89 -2.06 8.25 -12.48
C LEU A 89 -3.04 9.38 -12.81
N GLY A 90 -4.25 9.27 -12.29
CA GLY A 90 -5.20 10.37 -12.34
C GLY A 90 -4.69 11.58 -11.57
N THR A 91 -5.22 12.76 -11.87
CA THR A 91 -4.78 14.02 -11.25
C THR A 91 -4.82 13.96 -9.72
N TRP A 92 -5.84 13.33 -9.16
CA TRP A 92 -6.03 13.24 -7.71
C TRP A 92 -5.68 11.87 -7.15
N GLN A 93 -5.14 10.98 -7.98
CA GLN A 93 -4.80 9.61 -7.59
C GLN A 93 -3.34 9.53 -7.16
N GLN A 94 -3.12 9.11 -5.93
CA GLN A 94 -1.78 9.02 -5.36
C GLN A 94 -1.52 7.62 -4.81
N ILE A 95 -0.27 7.20 -4.86
CA ILE A 95 0.17 5.92 -4.31
C ILE A 95 0.37 6.10 -2.81
N VAL A 96 -0.24 5.24 -2.03
CA VAL A 96 -0.22 5.32 -0.56
C VAL A 96 0.25 3.99 0.02
N VAL A 97 1.13 4.07 1.00
CA VAL A 97 1.53 2.93 1.84
C VAL A 97 0.85 3.10 3.19
N LEU A 98 0.16 2.06 3.64
CA LEU A 98 -0.52 2.08 4.93
C LEU A 98 -0.02 0.93 5.80
N ASP A 99 0.52 1.27 6.96
CA ASP A 99 0.93 0.31 7.98
C ASP A 99 -0.25 0.13 8.94
N HIS A 100 -0.81 -1.07 8.97
CA HIS A 100 -1.98 -1.39 9.78
C HIS A 100 -1.63 -1.87 11.19
N ASP A 101 -0.37 -2.18 11.45
CA ASP A 101 0.03 -2.82 12.69
C ASP A 101 -0.18 -1.92 13.91
N ASN A 102 -0.30 -2.54 15.07
CA ASN A 102 -0.48 -1.84 16.35
C ASN A 102 0.86 -1.46 17.01
N ARG A 103 1.97 -1.71 16.35
CA ARG A 103 3.29 -1.28 16.80
C ARG A 103 4.16 -0.88 15.62
N SER A 104 5.16 -0.06 15.92
CA SER A 104 6.09 0.42 14.91
C SER A 104 6.93 -0.72 14.34
N ARG A 105 7.01 -0.79 13.02
CA ARG A 105 7.81 -1.79 12.31
C ARG A 105 8.56 -1.13 11.17
N LYS A 106 9.73 -1.65 10.89
CA LYS A 106 10.48 -1.25 9.70
C LYS A 106 9.86 -1.94 8.48
N ARG A 107 9.36 -1.13 7.54
CA ARG A 107 8.72 -1.64 6.33
C ARG A 107 9.65 -1.61 5.14
N HIS A 108 9.59 -2.65 4.33
CA HIS A 108 10.33 -2.73 3.08
C HIS A 108 9.34 -2.69 1.92
N ILE A 109 9.53 -1.72 1.06
CA ILE A 109 8.71 -1.56 -0.15
C ILE A 109 9.60 -1.87 -1.34
N VAL A 110 9.21 -2.87 -2.11
CA VAL A 110 9.90 -3.20 -3.36
C VAL A 110 9.25 -2.40 -4.48
N VAL A 111 10.07 -1.69 -5.24
CA VAL A 111 9.64 -0.98 -6.44
C VAL A 111 10.41 -1.55 -7.61
N GLN A 112 9.70 -2.09 -8.59
CA GLN A 112 10.29 -2.78 -9.73
C GLN A 112 9.68 -2.23 -11.01
N VAL A 113 10.53 -1.85 -11.95
CA VAL A 113 10.10 -1.28 -13.22
C VAL A 113 10.50 -2.21 -14.35
N VAL A 114 9.53 -2.59 -15.16
CA VAL A 114 9.73 -3.50 -16.30
C VAL A 114 9.18 -2.83 -17.56
N GLY A 115 9.95 -2.88 -18.63
CA GLY A 115 9.47 -2.32 -19.87
C GLY A 115 10.59 -1.96 -20.84
N LYS A 116 10.28 -1.05 -21.76
CA LYS A 116 11.13 -0.65 -22.85
C LYS A 116 11.90 0.64 -22.50
N LYS A 117 13.18 0.65 -22.77
CA LYS A 117 14.03 1.86 -22.68
C LYS A 117 13.96 2.66 -23.97
N SER A 118 14.29 3.91 -23.88
CA SER A 118 14.32 4.81 -25.04
C SER A 118 15.39 4.41 -26.05
#